data_e93c6d764f6599dfb0c076562c68bc56
#
_entry.id   e93c6d764f6599dfb0c076562c68bc56
#
_cell.length_a   1.000
_cell.length_b   1.000
_cell.length_c   1.000
_cell.angle_alpha   90.00
_cell.angle_beta   90.00
_cell.angle_gamma   90.00
#
_symmetry.space_group_name_H-M   'P 1'
#
loop_
_entity.id
_entity.type
_entity.pdbx_description
1 polymer ?
#
loop_
_entity_poly.entity_id
_entity_poly.type
_entity_poly.pdbx_seq_one_letter_code
_entity_poly.pdbx_strand_id
1 'polypeptide(L)' 'MDENRKRIIGIMAAILASLHMQTADDLFGGPQGSPRTEKLISASIQWAEVIMAKIDERFSK' A
#
# COMPACT_ATOMS: atom_id res chain seq x y z
N MET A 1 -5.48 3.42 15.23
CA MET A 1 -6.20 3.15 13.97
C MET A 1 -7.00 1.87 14.12
N ASP A 2 -8.26 1.86 13.72
CA ASP A 2 -9.06 0.66 13.90
C ASP A 2 -8.71 -0.42 12.88
N GLU A 3 -9.16 -1.64 13.16
CA GLU A 3 -8.79 -2.80 12.36
C GLU A 3 -9.34 -2.75 10.93
N ASN A 4 -10.55 -2.23 10.77
CA ASN A 4 -11.14 -2.11 9.43
C ASN A 4 -10.35 -1.15 8.56
N ARG A 5 -9.93 -0.05 9.17
CA ARG A 5 -9.18 0.96 8.46
C ARG A 5 -7.81 0.43 8.04
N LYS A 6 -7.15 -0.28 8.94
CA LYS A 6 -5.87 -0.94 8.62
C LYS A 6 -6.01 -1.94 7.48
N ARG A 7 -7.09 -2.71 7.50
CA ARG A 7 -7.35 -3.70 6.48
C ARG A 7 -7.54 -3.06 5.11
N ILE A 8 -8.31 -1.98 5.06
CA ILE A 8 -8.56 -1.27 3.80
C ILE A 8 -7.27 -0.67 3.27
N ILE A 9 -6.49 -0.02 4.13
CA ILE A 9 -5.20 0.55 3.74
C ILE A 9 -4.27 -0.54 3.23
N GLY A 10 -4.27 -1.70 3.90
CA GLY A 10 -3.45 -2.84 3.47
C GLY A 10 -3.82 -3.32 2.08
N ILE A 11 -5.11 -3.44 1.80
CA ILE A 11 -5.58 -3.88 0.49
C ILE A 11 -5.20 -2.85 -0.58
N MET A 12 -5.42 -1.57 -0.32
CA MET A 12 -5.09 -0.51 -1.26
C MET A 12 -3.58 -0.46 -1.52
N ALA A 13 -2.79 -0.57 -0.46
CA ALA A 13 -1.34 -0.55 -0.59
C ALA A 13 -0.85 -1.76 -1.41
N ALA A 14 -1.46 -2.92 -1.19
CA ALA A 14 -1.09 -4.12 -1.93
C ALA A 14 -1.37 -3.95 -3.42
N ILE A 15 -2.51 -3.36 -3.76
CA ILE A 15 -2.86 -3.10 -5.15
C ILE A 15 -1.87 -2.11 -5.78
N LEU A 16 -1.58 -1.03 -5.09
CA LEU A 16 -0.63 -0.03 -5.57
C LEU A 16 0.76 -0.61 -5.78
N ALA A 17 1.22 -1.40 -4.82
CA ALA A 17 2.53 -2.03 -4.92
C ALA A 17 2.58 -3.02 -6.08
N SER A 18 1.51 -3.78 -6.28
CA SER A 18 1.48 -4.81 -7.32
C SER A 18 1.57 -4.23 -8.73
N LEU A 19 1.13 -2.99 -8.92
CA LEU A 19 1.22 -2.34 -10.22
C LEU A 19 2.68 -2.10 -10.63
N HIS A 20 3.58 -2.08 -9.68
CA HIS A 20 5.01 -1.85 -9.94
C HIS A 20 5.84 -3.11 -9.85
N MET A 21 5.22 -4.22 -9.48
CA MET A 21 5.91 -5.52 -9.41
C MET A 21 5.61 -6.29 -10.69
N GLN A 22 6.55 -6.24 -11.62
CA GLN A 22 6.31 -6.75 -12.97
C GLN A 22 6.88 -8.13 -13.24
N THR A 23 7.69 -8.65 -12.33
CA THR A 23 8.28 -9.95 -12.54
C THR A 23 7.99 -10.86 -11.36
N ALA A 24 8.12 -12.17 -11.61
CA ALA A 24 7.95 -13.16 -10.56
C ALA A 24 8.98 -12.93 -9.44
N ASP A 25 10.17 -12.49 -9.81
CA ASP A 25 11.22 -12.23 -8.83
C ASP A 25 10.82 -11.12 -7.88
N ASP A 26 10.16 -10.08 -8.39
CA ASP A 26 9.67 -9.00 -7.54
C ASP A 26 8.67 -9.51 -6.51
N LEU A 27 7.81 -10.45 -6.93
CA LEU A 27 6.79 -11.01 -6.05
C LEU A 27 7.33 -12.06 -5.10
N PHE A 28 8.10 -13.00 -5.64
CA PHE A 28 8.54 -14.16 -4.87
C PHE A 28 9.88 -13.95 -4.17
N GLY A 29 10.65 -12.97 -4.61
CA GLY A 29 11.84 -12.57 -3.88
C GLY A 29 11.51 -11.90 -2.56
N GLY A 30 10.28 -11.42 -2.44
CA GLY A 30 9.80 -10.80 -1.23
C GLY A 30 10.39 -9.43 -0.97
N PRO A 31 9.91 -8.75 0.04
CA PRO A 31 10.44 -7.44 0.40
C PRO A 31 11.79 -7.51 1.10
N GLN A 32 12.16 -8.70 1.56
CA GLN A 32 13.37 -8.88 2.33
C GLN A 32 14.60 -8.74 1.46
N GLY A 33 15.50 -7.89 1.88
CA GLY A 33 16.75 -7.72 1.18
C GLY A 33 16.73 -6.80 -0.02
N SER A 34 15.57 -6.18 -0.31
CA SER A 34 15.47 -5.25 -1.42
C SER A 34 15.05 -3.88 -0.93
N PRO A 35 15.98 -2.91 -0.86
CA PRO A 35 15.60 -1.54 -0.46
C PRO A 35 14.56 -0.92 -1.40
N ARG A 36 14.62 -1.27 -2.68
CA ARG A 36 13.66 -0.78 -3.67
C ARG A 36 12.25 -1.27 -3.32
N THR A 37 12.12 -2.54 -2.98
CA THR A 37 10.82 -3.11 -2.63
C THR A 37 10.29 -2.52 -1.33
N GLU A 38 11.15 -2.30 -0.34
CA GLU A 38 10.75 -1.67 0.90
C GLU A 38 10.25 -0.25 0.68
N LYS A 39 10.93 0.51 -0.16
CA LYS A 39 10.50 1.86 -0.49
C LYS A 39 9.17 1.85 -1.21
N LEU A 40 8.98 0.90 -2.12
CA LEU A 40 7.73 0.76 -2.85
C LEU A 40 6.58 0.46 -1.89
N ILE A 41 6.78 -0.45 -0.97
CA ILE A 41 5.75 -0.81 0.00
C ILE A 41 5.43 0.38 0.90
N SER A 42 6.45 1.06 1.41
CA SER A 42 6.24 2.24 2.26
C SER A 42 5.49 3.34 1.52
N ALA A 43 5.87 3.61 0.28
CA ALA A 43 5.20 4.61 -0.54
C ALA A 43 3.75 4.21 -0.81
N SER A 44 3.51 2.93 -1.07
CA SER A 44 2.16 2.43 -1.32
C SER A 44 1.27 2.62 -0.10
N ILE A 45 1.80 2.35 1.08
CA ILE A 45 1.06 2.55 2.33
C ILE A 45 0.76 4.03 2.53
N GLN A 46 1.74 4.91 2.29
CA GLN A 46 1.54 6.35 2.38
C GLN A 46 0.45 6.83 1.43
N TRP A 47 0.49 6.38 0.19
CA TRP A 47 -0.54 6.74 -0.78
C TRP A 47 -1.91 6.25 -0.35
N ALA A 48 -1.98 5.03 0.18
CA ALA A 48 -3.25 4.49 0.67
C ALA A 48 -3.79 5.33 1.82
N GLU A 49 -2.92 5.79 2.71
CA GLU A 49 -3.32 6.65 3.82
C GLU A 49 -3.85 7.99 3.32
N VAL A 50 -3.20 8.58 2.33
CA VAL A 50 -3.65 9.83 1.73
C VAL A 50 -5.01 9.64 1.08
N ILE A 51 -5.18 8.56 0.35
CA ILE A 51 -6.46 8.25 -0.29
C ILE A 51 -7.56 8.11 0.74
N MET A 52 -7.30 7.39 1.83
CA MET A 52 -8.29 7.21 2.89
C MET A 52 -8.65 8.54 3.54
N ALA A 53 -7.65 9.39 3.76
CA ALA A 53 -7.90 10.71 4.35
C ALA A 53 -8.79 11.56 3.43
N LYS A 54 -8.57 11.48 2.13
CA LYS A 54 -9.39 12.19 1.16
C LYS A 54 -10.81 11.66 1.13
N ILE A 55 -10.96 10.36 1.25
CA ILE A 55 -12.28 9.74 1.30
C ILE A 55 -13.03 10.20 2.55
N ASP A 56 -12.34 10.18 3.70
CA ASP A 56 -12.93 10.65 4.94
C ASP A 56 -13.39 12.10 4.85
N GLU A 57 -12.54 12.94 4.26
CA GLU A 57 -12.84 14.35 4.10
C GLU A 57 -14.07 14.56 3.23
N ARG A 58 -14.19 13.78 2.16
CA ARG A 58 -15.29 13.93 1.21
C ARG A 58 -16.61 13.39 1.75
N PHE A 59 -16.56 12.30 2.50
CA PHE A 59 -17.76 11.58 2.92
C PHE A 59 -18.05 11.69 4.42
N SER A 60 -17.32 12.50 5.14
CA SER A 60 -17.47 12.62 6.59
C SER A 60 -18.57 13.62 6.94
N LYS A 61 -19.75 13.24 6.71
CA LYS A 61 -20.85 14.15 7.07
C LYS A 61 -21.83 13.52 8.03
#